data_c4cdedfdae2151043484a2a59380c1be
#
_entry.id   c4cdedfdae2151043484a2a59380c1be
#
_cell.length_a   1.000
_cell.length_b   1.000
_cell.length_c   1.000
_cell.angle_alpha   90.00
_cell.angle_beta   90.00
_cell.angle_gamma   90.00
#
_symmetry.space_group_name_H-M   'P 1'
#
loop_
_entity.id
_entity.type
_entity.pdbx_description
1 polymer ?
#
loop_
_entity_poly.entity_id
_entity_poly.type
_entity_poly.pdbx_seq_one_letter_code
_entity_poly.pdbx_strand_id
1 'polypeptide(L)'
;IRVPDFVPKEIPSSVRRVLADIEVTSNEGGPAIEPHWGEPGLTLAEKVFGWCNLEVLAFECGNPKAPVNAIPPRAWARMQLRFVVGVDTDALLPALRRHLDRHGFAHVRIGPSRDDMFIATRMDPDHPYVQFAVDSLTRTYGAKPAILPNLGGSLPNDIFTEVLGLTTIWVPHSYPACSQHAPNEHVPVTIVEEGIRLMAGLYWDIGEGLPKV
;
A
#
# COMPACT_ATOMS: atom_id res chain seq x y z
N ILE A 1 -9.32 -11.75 3.23
CA ILE A 1 -8.23 -12.73 3.44
C ILE A 1 -8.67 -13.75 4.48
N ARG A 2 -8.41 -15.05 4.21
CA ARG A 2 -8.83 -16.16 5.11
C ARG A 2 -7.68 -16.69 5.97
N VAL A 3 -6.48 -16.18 5.81
CA VAL A 3 -5.31 -16.50 6.64
C VAL A 3 -5.20 -15.41 7.71
N PRO A 4 -5.47 -15.67 8.98
CA PRO A 4 -5.55 -14.63 10.02
C PRO A 4 -4.25 -13.83 10.18
N ASP A 5 -3.10 -14.52 10.08
CA ASP A 5 -1.78 -13.89 10.22
C ASP A 5 -1.36 -13.01 9.02
N PHE A 6 -2.21 -12.93 7.98
CA PHE A 6 -1.98 -12.07 6.80
C PHE A 6 -2.56 -10.66 6.96
N VAL A 7 -3.19 -10.37 8.06
CA VAL A 7 -3.81 -9.07 8.34
C VAL A 7 -3.37 -8.57 9.72
N PRO A 8 -3.33 -7.25 9.93
CA PRO A 8 -3.06 -6.70 11.26
C PRO A 8 -4.20 -7.03 12.20
N LYS A 9 -3.93 -7.00 13.50
CA LYS A 9 -4.96 -7.24 14.52
C LYS A 9 -6.07 -6.20 14.51
N GLU A 10 -5.69 -4.94 14.22
CA GLU A 10 -6.60 -3.80 14.16
C GLU A 10 -6.01 -2.66 13.34
N ILE A 11 -6.85 -1.71 12.94
CA ILE A 11 -6.43 -0.42 12.40
C ILE A 11 -6.36 0.56 13.58
N PRO A 12 -5.20 1.18 13.89
CA PRO A 12 -5.07 2.14 14.97
C PRO A 12 -6.04 3.32 14.84
N SER A 13 -6.49 3.87 15.97
CA SER A 13 -7.46 4.98 15.98
C SER A 13 -6.95 6.24 15.27
N SER A 14 -5.66 6.57 15.38
CA SER A 14 -5.04 7.68 14.65
C SER A 14 -5.11 7.48 13.14
N VAL A 15 -4.91 6.24 12.67
CA VAL A 15 -5.04 5.85 11.27
C VAL A 15 -6.49 5.94 10.79
N ARG A 16 -7.46 5.41 11.56
CA ARG A 16 -8.88 5.49 11.21
C ARG A 16 -9.36 6.94 11.07
N ARG A 17 -8.90 7.83 11.96
CA ARG A 17 -9.27 9.23 11.92
C ARG A 17 -8.86 9.91 10.62
N VAL A 18 -7.61 9.71 10.15
CA VAL A 18 -7.16 10.33 8.90
C VAL A 18 -7.78 9.66 7.68
N LEU A 19 -8.10 8.38 7.74
CA LEU A 19 -8.81 7.67 6.66
C LEU A 19 -10.26 8.11 6.50
N ALA A 20 -10.90 8.64 7.56
CA ALA A 20 -12.25 9.16 7.50
C ALA A 20 -12.37 10.42 6.60
N ASP A 21 -11.27 11.15 6.40
CA ASP A 21 -11.19 12.33 5.54
C ASP A 21 -10.93 11.96 4.05
N ILE A 22 -10.78 10.68 3.73
CA ILE A 22 -10.41 10.23 2.37
C ILE A 22 -11.62 9.65 1.65
N GLU A 23 -11.94 10.25 0.51
CA GLU A 23 -12.89 9.70 -0.44
C GLU A 23 -12.17 8.84 -1.47
N VAL A 24 -12.58 7.57 -1.58
CA VAL A 24 -12.08 6.65 -2.60
C VAL A 24 -13.09 6.58 -3.73
N THR A 25 -12.70 7.10 -4.89
CA THR A 25 -13.52 7.07 -6.10
C THR A 25 -12.87 6.22 -7.19
N SER A 26 -13.69 5.65 -8.08
CA SER A 26 -13.17 5.10 -9.34
C SER A 26 -12.77 6.24 -10.28
N ASN A 27 -11.71 6.03 -11.06
CA ASN A 27 -11.36 6.98 -12.12
C ASN A 27 -12.49 7.08 -13.14
N GLU A 28 -12.68 8.26 -13.73
CA GLU A 28 -13.64 8.45 -14.83
C GLU A 28 -13.32 7.48 -15.97
N GLY A 29 -14.32 6.69 -16.39
CA GLY A 29 -14.14 5.62 -17.37
C GLY A 29 -13.45 4.34 -16.87
N GLY A 30 -13.06 4.29 -15.60
CA GLY A 30 -12.51 3.10 -14.96
C GLY A 30 -13.59 2.09 -14.54
N PRO A 31 -13.19 0.88 -14.12
CA PRO A 31 -14.12 -0.12 -13.63
C PRO A 31 -14.79 0.34 -12.34
N ALA A 32 -16.07 -0.02 -12.16
CA ALA A 32 -16.77 0.23 -10.92
C ALA A 32 -16.13 -0.56 -9.76
N ILE A 33 -16.17 0.02 -8.57
CA ILE A 33 -15.73 -0.68 -7.36
C ILE A 33 -16.76 -1.77 -7.03
N GLU A 34 -16.29 -3.01 -6.89
CA GLU A 34 -17.13 -4.14 -6.50
C GLU A 34 -17.67 -3.92 -5.06
N PRO A 35 -19.00 -3.85 -4.83
CA PRO A 35 -19.57 -3.50 -3.53
C PRO A 35 -19.16 -4.43 -2.39
N HIS A 36 -18.90 -5.70 -2.69
CA HIS A 36 -18.53 -6.72 -1.71
C HIS A 36 -17.03 -7.00 -1.64
N TRP A 37 -16.23 -6.20 -2.35
CA TRP A 37 -14.77 -6.33 -2.34
C TRP A 37 -14.18 -6.03 -0.96
N GLY A 38 -13.18 -6.83 -0.60
CA GLY A 38 -12.33 -6.59 0.58
C GLY A 38 -12.93 -7.11 1.89
N GLU A 39 -12.42 -6.60 3.00
CA GLU A 39 -12.82 -7.03 4.35
C GLU A 39 -14.18 -6.45 4.73
N PRO A 40 -15.14 -7.28 5.18
CA PRO A 40 -16.43 -6.79 5.65
C PRO A 40 -16.29 -5.83 6.84
N GLY A 41 -17.14 -4.82 6.90
CA GLY A 41 -17.18 -3.86 8.01
C GLY A 41 -16.15 -2.74 7.95
N LEU A 42 -15.25 -2.75 6.96
CA LEU A 42 -14.33 -1.65 6.71
C LEU A 42 -14.87 -0.70 5.64
N THR A 43 -14.58 0.59 5.80
CA THR A 43 -14.84 1.60 4.74
C THR A 43 -13.93 1.38 3.54
N LEU A 44 -14.22 1.99 2.39
CA LEU A 44 -13.36 1.88 1.21
C LEU A 44 -11.95 2.40 1.48
N ALA A 45 -11.82 3.54 2.18
CA ALA A 45 -10.52 4.08 2.54
C ALA A 45 -9.73 3.14 3.47
N GLU A 46 -10.39 2.51 4.44
CA GLU A 46 -9.77 1.52 5.31
C GLU A 46 -9.31 0.27 4.53
N LYS A 47 -10.12 -0.20 3.57
CA LYS A 47 -9.76 -1.35 2.71
C LYS A 47 -8.54 -1.06 1.83
N VAL A 48 -8.45 0.14 1.26
CA VAL A 48 -7.39 0.54 0.33
C VAL A 48 -6.10 0.94 1.05
N PHE A 49 -6.20 1.75 2.12
CA PHE A 49 -5.06 2.39 2.77
C PHE A 49 -4.81 1.91 4.20
N GLY A 50 -5.65 1.06 4.75
CA GLY A 50 -5.54 0.60 6.15
C GLY A 50 -5.49 -0.91 6.33
N TRP A 51 -5.64 -1.68 5.26
CA TRP A 51 -5.76 -3.13 5.33
C TRP A 51 -4.88 -3.86 4.34
N CYS A 52 -4.80 -5.18 4.47
CA CYS A 52 -4.02 -6.04 3.58
C CYS A 52 -4.90 -6.60 2.46
N ASN A 53 -4.30 -6.88 1.31
CA ASN A 53 -4.96 -7.64 0.27
C ASN A 53 -4.03 -8.73 -0.30
N LEU A 54 -4.63 -9.77 -0.87
CA LEU A 54 -3.94 -10.88 -1.49
C LEU A 54 -4.43 -11.00 -2.93
N GLU A 55 -3.53 -10.82 -3.87
CA GLU A 55 -3.84 -10.79 -5.29
C GLU A 55 -3.23 -12.01 -5.99
N VAL A 56 -3.97 -12.59 -6.94
CA VAL A 56 -3.44 -13.61 -7.85
C VAL A 56 -2.88 -12.90 -9.08
N LEU A 57 -1.56 -12.87 -9.21
CA LEU A 57 -0.88 -12.23 -10.34
C LEU A 57 -0.83 -13.12 -11.59
N ALA A 58 -0.73 -14.43 -11.38
CA ALA A 58 -0.73 -15.41 -12.45
C ALA A 58 -1.25 -16.75 -11.95
N PHE A 59 -1.96 -17.46 -12.82
CA PHE A 59 -2.40 -18.83 -12.59
C PHE A 59 -2.22 -19.63 -13.88
N GLU A 60 -1.63 -20.81 -13.78
CA GLU A 60 -1.43 -21.71 -14.92
C GLU A 60 -1.85 -23.12 -14.54
N CYS A 61 -2.64 -23.74 -15.43
CA CYS A 61 -3.06 -25.13 -15.32
C CYS A 61 -3.19 -25.71 -16.73
N GLY A 62 -2.42 -26.76 -17.04
CA GLY A 62 -2.37 -27.35 -18.37
C GLY A 62 -1.66 -26.47 -19.41
N ASN A 63 -1.94 -26.73 -20.69
CA ASN A 63 -1.42 -25.96 -21.83
C ASN A 63 -2.57 -25.39 -22.64
N PRO A 64 -2.91 -24.10 -22.54
CA PRO A 64 -4.04 -23.51 -23.26
C PRO A 64 -3.85 -23.49 -24.80
N LYS A 65 -2.59 -23.54 -25.28
CA LYS A 65 -2.30 -23.55 -26.71
C LYS A 65 -2.43 -24.94 -27.33
N ALA A 66 -2.35 -26.02 -26.55
CA ALA A 66 -2.47 -27.39 -26.98
C ALA A 66 -3.15 -28.22 -25.87
N PRO A 67 -4.47 -28.02 -25.66
CA PRO A 67 -5.21 -28.77 -24.65
C PRO A 67 -5.29 -30.23 -25.00
N VAL A 68 -5.13 -31.10 -24.00
CA VAL A 68 -5.28 -32.55 -24.13
C VAL A 68 -6.44 -33.03 -23.26
N ASN A 69 -7.08 -34.13 -23.67
CA ASN A 69 -8.19 -34.72 -22.92
C ASN A 69 -7.65 -35.55 -21.72
N ALA A 70 -6.95 -34.87 -20.83
CA ALA A 70 -6.40 -35.45 -19.60
C ALA A 70 -6.32 -34.40 -18.48
N ILE A 71 -6.35 -34.85 -17.23
CA ILE A 71 -6.15 -33.97 -16.09
C ILE A 71 -4.71 -33.45 -16.12
N PRO A 72 -4.50 -32.13 -16.09
CA PRO A 72 -3.16 -31.56 -16.05
C PRO A 72 -2.37 -32.06 -14.85
N PRO A 73 -1.11 -32.46 -15.02
CA PRO A 73 -0.30 -32.98 -13.93
C PRO A 73 0.21 -31.91 -12.95
N ARG A 74 0.09 -30.64 -13.34
CA ARG A 74 0.60 -29.50 -12.58
C ARG A 74 -0.31 -28.28 -12.74
N ALA A 75 -0.48 -27.57 -11.63
CA ALA A 75 -0.97 -26.20 -11.60
C ALA A 75 -0.09 -25.36 -10.68
N TRP A 76 0.03 -24.07 -10.96
CA TRP A 76 0.71 -23.13 -10.06
C TRP A 76 0.02 -21.78 -10.09
N ALA A 77 0.21 -21.03 -9.01
CA ALA A 77 -0.22 -19.64 -8.90
C ALA A 77 0.93 -18.78 -8.34
N ARG A 78 1.07 -17.57 -8.87
CA ARG A 78 1.88 -16.52 -8.27
C ARG A 78 0.93 -15.54 -7.62
N MET A 79 1.15 -15.30 -6.33
CA MET A 79 0.33 -14.41 -5.53
C MET A 79 1.18 -13.30 -4.94
N GLN A 80 0.57 -12.15 -4.72
CA GLN A 80 1.17 -11.01 -4.03
C GLN A 80 0.33 -10.66 -2.82
N LEU A 81 0.93 -10.68 -1.65
CA LEU A 81 0.36 -10.10 -0.44
C LEU A 81 0.86 -8.65 -0.33
N ARG A 82 -0.06 -7.69 -0.35
CA ARG A 82 0.19 -6.31 0.05
C ARG A 82 -0.23 -6.15 1.48
N PHE A 83 0.67 -5.69 2.33
CA PHE A 83 0.44 -5.64 3.76
C PHE A 83 0.79 -4.26 4.34
N VAL A 84 0.17 -3.95 5.45
CA VAL A 84 0.39 -2.73 6.23
C VAL A 84 1.21 -3.04 7.48
N VAL A 85 1.64 -2.01 8.19
CA VAL A 85 2.32 -2.12 9.49
C VAL A 85 1.46 -2.93 10.48
N GLY A 86 2.10 -3.82 11.21
CA GLY A 86 1.44 -4.72 12.19
C GLY A 86 1.28 -6.15 11.73
N VAL A 87 1.74 -6.49 10.52
CA VAL A 87 1.85 -7.87 10.03
C VAL A 87 3.25 -8.38 10.31
N ASP A 88 3.34 -9.56 10.93
CA ASP A 88 4.61 -10.27 11.14
C ASP A 88 5.02 -10.97 9.84
N THR A 89 6.02 -10.42 9.18
CA THR A 89 6.50 -10.92 7.88
C THR A 89 7.14 -12.31 7.96
N ASP A 90 7.78 -12.64 9.07
CA ASP A 90 8.40 -13.95 9.26
C ASP A 90 7.35 -15.05 9.47
N ALA A 91 6.18 -14.68 9.97
CA ALA A 91 5.07 -15.60 10.16
C ALA A 91 4.30 -15.94 8.88
N LEU A 92 4.46 -15.20 7.76
CA LEU A 92 3.61 -15.31 6.57
C LEU A 92 3.64 -16.71 5.94
N LEU A 93 4.81 -17.23 5.58
CA LEU A 93 4.91 -18.57 4.97
C LEU A 93 4.50 -19.69 5.94
N PRO A 94 4.92 -19.69 7.21
CA PRO A 94 4.40 -20.62 8.21
C PRO A 94 2.87 -20.55 8.37
N ALA A 95 2.28 -19.37 8.35
CA ALA A 95 0.83 -19.20 8.44
C ALA A 95 0.10 -19.77 7.23
N LEU A 96 0.60 -19.50 6.02
CA LEU A 96 0.07 -20.09 4.80
C LEU A 96 0.17 -21.62 4.83
N ARG A 97 1.29 -22.17 5.29
CA ARG A 97 1.46 -23.62 5.44
C ARG A 97 0.42 -24.21 6.37
N ARG A 98 0.27 -23.65 7.58
CA ARG A 98 -0.75 -24.09 8.54
C ARG A 98 -2.19 -24.00 7.98
N HIS A 99 -2.46 -22.93 7.22
CA HIS A 99 -3.77 -22.75 6.59
C HIS A 99 -4.05 -23.85 5.56
N LEU A 100 -3.12 -24.11 4.65
CA LEU A 100 -3.26 -25.15 3.63
C LEU A 100 -3.41 -26.54 4.25
N ASP A 101 -2.61 -26.87 5.27
CA ASP A 101 -2.69 -28.15 5.97
C ASP A 101 -4.05 -28.34 6.63
N ARG A 102 -4.56 -27.33 7.30
CA ARG A 102 -5.89 -27.36 7.95
C ARG A 102 -7.02 -27.58 6.96
N HIS A 103 -6.86 -27.11 5.73
CA HIS A 103 -7.88 -27.26 4.69
C HIS A 103 -7.65 -28.47 3.76
N GLY A 104 -6.74 -29.39 4.09
CA GLY A 104 -6.50 -30.62 3.34
C GLY A 104 -5.55 -30.46 2.15
N PHE A 105 -4.82 -29.37 2.05
CA PHE A 105 -3.90 -29.05 0.96
C PHE A 105 -2.41 -29.23 1.33
N ALA A 106 -2.11 -30.21 2.19
CA ALA A 106 -0.74 -30.51 2.63
C ALA A 106 0.25 -30.81 1.47
N HIS A 107 -0.27 -31.34 0.34
CA HIS A 107 0.51 -31.64 -0.85
C HIS A 107 0.92 -30.42 -1.67
N VAL A 108 0.33 -29.25 -1.43
CA VAL A 108 0.67 -28.00 -2.14
C VAL A 108 2.03 -27.49 -1.66
N ARG A 109 2.96 -27.29 -2.57
CA ARG A 109 4.25 -26.67 -2.27
C ARG A 109 4.10 -25.16 -2.30
N ILE A 110 4.71 -24.50 -1.33
CA ILE A 110 4.75 -23.04 -1.21
C ILE A 110 6.19 -22.58 -1.05
N GLY A 111 6.45 -21.35 -1.44
CA GLY A 111 7.74 -20.70 -1.26
C GLY A 111 7.67 -19.23 -1.66
N PRO A 112 8.66 -18.43 -1.25
CA PRO A 112 8.75 -17.04 -1.69
C PRO A 112 9.00 -17.00 -3.21
N SER A 113 8.53 -15.96 -3.87
CA SER A 113 8.81 -15.73 -5.29
C SER A 113 10.03 -14.83 -5.50
N ARG A 114 10.53 -14.20 -4.44
CA ARG A 114 11.73 -13.37 -4.37
C ARG A 114 12.39 -13.58 -3.03
N ASP A 115 13.70 -13.33 -2.95
CA ASP A 115 14.48 -13.43 -1.72
C ASP A 115 14.42 -12.13 -0.91
N ASP A 116 14.09 -11.00 -1.55
CA ASP A 116 13.97 -9.69 -0.95
C ASP A 116 12.51 -9.27 -0.79
N MET A 117 12.22 -8.55 0.28
CA MET A 117 10.91 -8.01 0.61
C MET A 117 11.07 -6.63 1.25
N PHE A 118 10.29 -5.67 0.77
CA PHE A 118 10.17 -4.38 1.45
C PHE A 118 9.25 -4.50 2.66
N ILE A 119 9.70 -3.98 3.79
CA ILE A 119 8.93 -3.97 5.04
C ILE A 119 8.03 -2.73 5.06
N ALA A 120 6.80 -2.91 5.53
CA ALA A 120 5.86 -1.81 5.68
C ALA A 120 6.31 -0.88 6.81
N THR A 121 6.39 0.41 6.52
CA THR A 121 6.69 1.46 7.49
C THR A 121 5.57 2.47 7.54
N ARG A 122 5.38 3.11 8.67
CA ARG A 122 4.40 4.18 8.85
C ARG A 122 4.82 5.09 9.98
N MET A 123 4.73 6.40 9.77
CA MET A 123 4.75 7.36 10.87
C MET A 123 3.34 7.49 11.47
N ASP A 124 3.24 7.70 12.78
CA ASP A 124 1.95 8.01 13.40
C ASP A 124 1.41 9.31 12.79
N PRO A 125 0.16 9.33 12.29
CA PRO A 125 -0.47 10.55 11.79
C PRO A 125 -0.46 11.72 12.79
N ASP A 126 -0.39 11.44 14.09
CA ASP A 126 -0.33 12.46 15.15
C ASP A 126 1.08 12.94 15.50
N HIS A 127 2.11 12.40 14.84
CA HIS A 127 3.48 12.80 15.09
C HIS A 127 3.67 14.31 14.77
N PRO A 128 4.39 15.09 15.62
CA PRO A 128 4.57 16.51 15.40
C PRO A 128 5.12 16.90 14.03
N TYR A 129 5.99 16.09 13.46
CA TYR A 129 6.51 16.34 12.10
C TYR A 129 5.46 16.14 11.00
N VAL A 130 4.49 15.25 11.18
CA VAL A 130 3.36 15.10 10.25
C VAL A 130 2.50 16.35 10.28
N GLN A 131 2.15 16.85 11.48
CA GLN A 131 1.36 18.08 11.62
C GLN A 131 2.12 19.30 11.07
N PHE A 132 3.42 19.40 11.33
CA PHE A 132 4.27 20.44 10.75
C PHE A 132 4.23 20.44 9.21
N ALA A 133 4.39 19.27 8.59
CA ALA A 133 4.33 19.15 7.14
C ALA A 133 2.92 19.51 6.60
N VAL A 134 1.86 19.04 7.26
CA VAL A 134 0.47 19.39 6.89
C VAL A 134 0.25 20.90 6.97
N ASP A 135 0.72 21.56 8.01
CA ASP A 135 0.57 23.01 8.18
C ASP A 135 1.36 23.79 7.12
N SER A 136 2.60 23.37 6.86
CA SER A 136 3.44 23.97 5.81
C SER A 136 2.80 23.84 4.41
N LEU A 137 2.39 22.63 4.05
CA LEU A 137 1.73 22.37 2.78
C LEU A 137 0.40 23.13 2.66
N THR A 138 -0.37 23.21 3.74
CA THR A 138 -1.62 23.98 3.80
C THR A 138 -1.37 25.47 3.54
N ARG A 139 -0.36 26.06 4.16
CA ARG A 139 -0.01 27.47 3.93
C ARG A 139 0.37 27.74 2.49
N THR A 140 1.13 26.85 1.89
CA THR A 140 1.63 27.01 0.52
C THR A 140 0.57 26.75 -0.54
N TYR A 141 -0.27 25.74 -0.33
CA TYR A 141 -1.30 25.30 -1.29
C TYR A 141 -2.64 26.03 -1.12
N GLY A 142 -2.96 26.43 0.11
CA GLY A 142 -4.24 27.05 0.44
C GLY A 142 -5.36 26.08 0.83
N ALA A 143 -5.07 24.76 0.84
CA ALA A 143 -6.00 23.74 1.31
C ALA A 143 -5.24 22.63 2.06
N LYS A 144 -5.91 22.00 3.05
CA LYS A 144 -5.32 20.93 3.84
C LYS A 144 -5.08 19.68 2.97
N PRO A 145 -3.87 19.12 2.94
CA PRO A 145 -3.60 17.87 2.23
C PRO A 145 -4.23 16.69 2.95
N ALA A 146 -4.59 15.65 2.21
CA ALA A 146 -4.96 14.36 2.77
C ALA A 146 -3.73 13.66 3.34
N ILE A 147 -3.90 12.99 4.49
CA ILE A 147 -2.87 12.16 5.09
C ILE A 147 -3.14 10.70 4.73
N LEU A 148 -2.28 10.11 3.90
CA LEU A 148 -2.33 8.69 3.56
C LEU A 148 -1.42 7.92 4.52
N PRO A 149 -1.96 7.14 5.45
CA PRO A 149 -1.16 6.40 6.44
C PRO A 149 -0.37 5.24 5.82
N ASN A 150 -0.83 4.74 4.68
CA ASN A 150 -0.16 3.73 3.88
C ASN A 150 -0.42 4.02 2.40
N LEU A 151 0.53 3.66 1.56
CA LEU A 151 0.40 3.72 0.11
C LEU A 151 0.69 2.34 -0.48
N GLY A 152 -0.05 1.93 -1.49
CA GLY A 152 0.08 0.62 -2.13
C GLY A 152 1.34 0.43 -2.99
N GLY A 153 2.34 1.30 -2.88
CA GLY A 153 3.65 1.19 -3.52
C GLY A 153 4.69 0.56 -2.60
N SER A 154 5.66 -0.14 -3.18
CA SER A 154 6.81 -0.66 -2.45
C SER A 154 7.98 0.30 -2.60
N LEU A 155 8.46 0.85 -1.50
CA LEU A 155 9.57 1.79 -1.44
C LEU A 155 10.57 1.28 -0.39
N PRO A 156 11.88 1.51 -0.55
CA PRO A 156 12.89 1.10 0.43
C PRO A 156 12.91 2.08 1.63
N ASN A 157 11.73 2.39 2.18
CA ASN A 157 11.59 3.36 3.27
C ASN A 157 12.06 2.80 4.60
N ASP A 158 12.00 1.52 4.78
CA ASP A 158 12.52 0.78 5.93
C ASP A 158 14.02 1.02 6.17
N ILE A 159 14.79 1.21 5.11
CA ILE A 159 16.21 1.60 5.22
C ILE A 159 16.35 2.95 5.94
N PHE A 160 15.51 3.91 5.61
CA PHE A 160 15.56 5.24 6.25
C PHE A 160 15.01 5.20 7.67
N THR A 161 13.90 4.52 7.90
CA THR A 161 13.23 4.52 9.21
C THR A 161 13.85 3.53 10.20
N GLU A 162 14.08 2.28 9.79
CA GLU A 162 14.50 1.22 10.70
C GLU A 162 16.02 1.12 10.82
N VAL A 163 16.76 1.30 9.70
CA VAL A 163 18.22 1.17 9.71
C VAL A 163 18.90 2.50 10.11
N LEU A 164 18.44 3.63 9.55
CA LEU A 164 19.03 4.94 9.80
C LEU A 164 18.34 5.71 10.92
N GLY A 165 17.17 5.27 11.39
CA GLY A 165 16.40 5.94 12.46
C GLY A 165 15.88 7.32 12.04
N LEU A 166 15.66 7.56 10.75
CA LEU A 166 15.21 8.85 10.23
C LEU A 166 13.70 8.92 10.17
N THR A 167 13.17 10.08 10.50
CA THR A 167 11.77 10.44 10.26
C THR A 167 11.56 10.70 8.78
N THR A 168 10.60 10.03 8.15
CA THR A 168 10.32 10.18 6.72
C THR A 168 8.87 10.56 6.46
N ILE A 169 8.69 11.58 5.61
CA ILE A 169 7.38 12.02 5.11
C ILE A 169 7.45 12.02 3.59
N TRP A 170 6.51 11.34 2.95
CA TRP A 170 6.38 11.30 1.51
C TRP A 170 5.38 12.36 1.03
N VAL A 171 5.80 13.20 0.09
CA VAL A 171 4.94 14.19 -0.57
C VAL A 171 4.89 13.81 -2.05
N PRO A 172 3.90 13.02 -2.50
CA PRO A 172 3.83 12.57 -3.88
C PRO A 172 3.38 13.70 -4.81
N HIS A 173 3.97 13.74 -6.01
CA HIS A 173 3.65 14.69 -7.08
C HIS A 173 3.16 13.93 -8.32
N SER A 174 2.12 13.13 -8.15
CA SER A 174 1.47 12.38 -9.22
C SER A 174 -0.01 12.19 -8.94
N TYR A 175 -0.75 11.67 -9.91
CA TYR A 175 -2.16 11.37 -9.77
C TYR A 175 -2.53 10.11 -10.57
N PRO A 176 -3.69 9.47 -10.32
CA PRO A 176 -4.02 8.19 -10.92
C PRO A 176 -4.01 8.18 -12.46
N ALA A 177 -4.42 9.30 -13.10
CA ALA A 177 -4.49 9.37 -14.56
C ALA A 177 -3.13 9.61 -15.26
N CYS A 178 -2.01 9.71 -14.52
CA CYS A 178 -0.68 9.84 -15.12
C CYS A 178 -0.16 8.55 -15.77
N SER A 179 -0.96 7.49 -15.82
CA SER A 179 -0.63 6.20 -16.44
C SER A 179 0.63 5.56 -15.87
N GLN A 180 0.82 5.65 -14.54
CA GLN A 180 2.00 5.11 -13.85
C GLN A 180 2.23 3.63 -14.21
N HIS A 181 3.46 3.29 -14.61
CA HIS A 181 3.88 1.96 -15.09
C HIS A 181 3.18 1.49 -16.37
N ALA A 182 2.63 2.39 -17.17
CA ALA A 182 1.94 2.09 -18.42
C ALA A 182 2.48 2.95 -19.58
N PRO A 183 2.15 2.59 -20.84
CA PRO A 183 2.47 3.46 -21.98
C PRO A 183 1.89 4.86 -21.81
N ASN A 184 2.65 5.87 -22.25
CA ASN A 184 2.34 7.28 -22.10
C ASN A 184 2.30 7.78 -20.63
N GLU A 185 3.06 7.17 -19.75
CA GLU A 185 3.27 7.70 -18.40
C GLU A 185 3.75 9.16 -18.50
N HIS A 186 3.11 10.04 -17.75
CA HIS A 186 3.35 11.47 -17.83
C HIS A 186 3.03 12.15 -16.50
N VAL A 187 3.55 13.36 -16.34
CA VAL A 187 3.17 14.28 -15.27
C VAL A 187 2.76 15.62 -15.89
N PRO A 188 1.58 16.18 -15.58
CA PRO A 188 1.17 17.51 -16.03
C PRO A 188 2.10 18.60 -15.51
N VAL A 189 2.35 19.63 -16.32
CA VAL A 189 3.17 20.78 -15.92
C VAL A 189 2.62 21.45 -14.66
N THR A 190 1.30 21.52 -14.51
CA THR A 190 0.66 22.09 -13.33
C THR A 190 1.02 21.36 -12.04
N ILE A 191 1.14 20.02 -12.06
CA ILE A 191 1.58 19.23 -10.90
C ILE A 191 3.08 19.47 -10.62
N VAL A 192 3.90 19.63 -11.64
CA VAL A 192 5.32 19.97 -11.47
C VAL A 192 5.49 21.33 -10.82
N GLU A 193 4.78 22.36 -11.33
CA GLU A 193 4.81 23.71 -10.78
C GLU A 193 4.30 23.78 -9.34
N GLU A 194 3.22 23.05 -9.04
CA GLU A 194 2.69 22.91 -7.70
C GLU A 194 3.70 22.24 -6.77
N GLY A 195 4.28 21.11 -7.22
CA GLY A 195 5.28 20.37 -6.46
C GLY A 195 6.49 21.22 -6.11
N ILE A 196 7.01 22.00 -7.06
CA ILE A 196 8.14 22.93 -6.81
C ILE A 196 7.76 23.95 -5.72
N ARG A 197 6.58 24.55 -5.81
CA ARG A 197 6.12 25.52 -4.80
C ARG A 197 5.95 24.89 -3.43
N LEU A 198 5.31 23.72 -3.36
CA LEU A 198 5.09 22.99 -2.09
C LEU A 198 6.41 22.61 -1.42
N MET A 199 7.34 22.06 -2.20
CA MET A 199 8.64 21.67 -1.65
C MET A 199 9.49 22.88 -1.25
N ALA A 200 9.47 23.97 -2.03
CA ALA A 200 10.16 25.19 -1.64
C ALA A 200 9.62 25.77 -0.32
N GLY A 201 8.29 25.80 -0.15
CA GLY A 201 7.64 26.23 1.09
C GLY A 201 8.01 25.33 2.27
N LEU A 202 7.96 24.01 2.08
CA LEU A 202 8.30 23.04 3.12
C LEU A 202 9.78 23.18 3.55
N TYR A 203 10.72 23.30 2.60
CA TYR A 203 12.14 23.49 2.93
C TYR A 203 12.40 24.84 3.61
N TRP A 204 11.68 25.88 3.23
CA TRP A 204 11.77 27.18 3.90
C TRP A 204 11.34 27.04 5.36
N ASP A 205 10.19 26.43 5.62
CA ASP A 205 9.66 26.25 6.96
C ASP A 205 10.57 25.35 7.82
N ILE A 206 11.19 24.31 7.24
CA ILE A 206 12.22 23.50 7.92
C ILE A 206 13.40 24.36 8.33
N GLY A 207 13.82 25.31 7.49
CA GLY A 207 14.92 26.24 7.77
C GLY A 207 14.60 27.22 8.90
N GLU A 208 13.33 27.60 9.06
CA GLU A 208 12.87 28.45 10.18
C GLU A 208 12.82 27.68 11.52
N GLY A 209 12.71 26.36 11.47
CA GLY A 209 12.81 25.48 12.63
C GLY A 209 11.80 24.34 12.64
N LEU A 210 12.28 23.17 13.01
CA LEU A 210 11.45 21.98 13.20
C LEU A 210 10.80 21.97 14.60
N PRO A 211 9.63 21.32 14.76
CA PRO A 211 9.04 21.10 16.07
C PRO A 211 9.98 20.27 16.95
N LYS A 212 10.02 20.58 18.23
CA LYS A 212 10.73 19.78 19.22
C LYS A 212 9.93 18.49 19.46
N VAL A 213 10.57 17.35 19.31
CA VAL A 213 10.02 16.02 19.54
C VAL A 213 10.62 15.42 20.81
#